data_049d98cee5348b577d91ee5dbc111dbc
#
_entry.id   049d98cee5348b577d91ee5dbc111dbc
#
_cell.length_a   1.000
_cell.length_b   1.000
_cell.length_c   1.000
_cell.angle_alpha   90.00
_cell.angle_beta   90.00
_cell.angle_gamma   90.00
#
_symmetry.space_group_name_H-M   'P 1'
#
loop_
_entity.id
_entity.type
_entity.pdbx_description
1 polymer ?
#
loop_
_entity_poly.entity_id
_entity_poly.type
_entity_poly.pdbx_seq_one_letter_code
_entity_poly.pdbx_strand_id
1 'polypeptide(L)'
;MKIGVVVPAHNEEQHLPACLQSIQEAIEKVPDEQVEVMVVLDSCTDQSRSIVQRYGVSWIECNYACVGKARDLGIRQLIQNGATWLACTDADSVVSPDWLRCQILHQPTDAICGIVTLDDLIRLSVMKQKKYLSHYQDCMDHHHIHGANLSFSAAAYMQVG
;
A
#
# COMPACT_ATOMS: atom_id res chain seq x y z
N MET A 1 12.39 9.51 10.32
CA MET A 1 10.90 9.56 10.26
C MET A 1 10.35 8.19 10.64
N LYS A 2 9.13 8.08 11.20
CA LYS A 2 8.49 6.77 11.36
C LYS A 2 7.42 6.61 10.28
N ILE A 3 7.59 5.60 9.43
CA ILE A 3 6.71 5.31 8.29
C ILE A 3 5.83 4.10 8.66
N GLY A 4 4.53 4.23 8.50
CA GLY A 4 3.57 3.13 8.62
C GLY A 4 3.14 2.67 7.22
N VAL A 5 3.32 1.40 6.89
CA VAL A 5 2.81 0.78 5.66
C VAL A 5 1.56 -0.01 6.00
N VAL A 6 0.41 0.32 5.38
CA VAL A 6 -0.85 -0.38 5.59
C VAL A 6 -1.23 -1.21 4.37
N VAL A 7 -1.59 -2.48 4.62
CA VAL A 7 -1.96 -3.46 3.58
C VAL A 7 -3.28 -4.12 3.99
N PRO A 8 -4.43 -3.67 3.47
CA PRO A 8 -5.69 -4.40 3.64
C PRO A 8 -5.68 -5.67 2.80
N ALA A 9 -6.13 -6.79 3.36
CA ALA A 9 -6.16 -8.08 2.70
C ALA A 9 -7.48 -8.81 2.98
N HIS A 10 -8.07 -9.39 1.92
CA HIS A 10 -9.25 -10.24 2.00
C HIS A 10 -9.05 -11.47 1.12
N ASN A 11 -8.65 -12.61 1.72
CA ASN A 11 -8.38 -13.86 1.01
C ASN A 11 -7.31 -13.71 -0.10
N GLU A 12 -6.13 -13.20 0.26
CA GLU A 12 -5.04 -12.88 -0.66
C GLU A 12 -3.84 -13.85 -0.51
N GLU A 13 -4.08 -15.12 -0.16
CA GLU A 13 -3.02 -16.12 0.06
C GLU A 13 -2.08 -16.28 -1.14
N GLN A 14 -2.56 -16.01 -2.37
CA GLN A 14 -1.78 -16.15 -3.59
C GLN A 14 -0.86 -14.95 -3.85
N HIS A 15 -1.28 -13.73 -3.49
CA HIS A 15 -0.59 -12.49 -3.84
C HIS A 15 0.21 -11.90 -2.67
N LEU A 16 -0.29 -12.07 -1.45
CA LEU A 16 0.29 -11.49 -0.23
C LEU A 16 1.80 -11.81 -0.04
N PRO A 17 2.32 -13.00 -0.40
CA PRO A 17 3.76 -13.26 -0.32
C PRO A 17 4.59 -12.31 -1.19
N ALA A 18 4.19 -12.09 -2.44
CA ALA A 18 4.89 -11.19 -3.36
C ALA A 18 4.78 -9.73 -2.92
N CYS A 19 3.61 -9.31 -2.43
CA CYS A 19 3.38 -8.00 -1.85
C CYS A 19 4.34 -7.75 -0.67
N LEU A 20 4.35 -8.63 0.34
CA LEU A 20 5.20 -8.46 1.52
C LEU A 20 6.69 -8.52 1.19
N GLN A 21 7.10 -9.38 0.25
CA GLN A 21 8.48 -9.43 -0.22
C GLN A 21 8.91 -8.09 -0.85
N SER A 22 8.09 -7.52 -1.73
CA SER A 22 8.39 -6.24 -2.38
C SER A 22 8.47 -5.08 -1.37
N ILE A 23 7.62 -5.10 -0.34
CA ILE A 23 7.69 -4.10 0.75
C ILE A 23 9.00 -4.25 1.54
N GLN A 24 9.45 -5.47 1.84
CA GLN A 24 10.73 -5.69 2.51
C GLN A 24 11.91 -5.15 1.68
N GLU A 25 11.90 -5.39 0.37
CA GLU A 25 12.91 -4.85 -0.54
C GLU A 25 12.91 -3.31 -0.56
N ALA A 26 11.74 -2.68 -0.48
CA ALA A 26 11.62 -1.23 -0.40
C ALA A 26 12.12 -0.68 0.96
N ILE A 27 11.93 -1.42 2.06
CA ILE A 27 12.44 -1.08 3.39
C ILE A 27 13.98 -1.08 3.42
N GLU A 28 14.61 -2.05 2.76
CA GLU A 28 16.08 -2.12 2.66
C GLU A 28 16.71 -0.88 1.99
N LYS A 29 15.95 -0.14 1.17
CA LYS A 29 16.40 1.09 0.52
C LYS A 29 16.31 2.35 1.38
N VAL A 30 15.75 2.23 2.59
CA VAL A 30 15.55 3.35 3.53
C VAL A 30 16.03 2.98 4.94
N PRO A 31 17.31 2.56 5.11
CA PRO A 31 17.82 1.99 6.37
C PRO A 31 17.82 2.98 7.54
N ASP A 32 17.79 4.29 7.26
CA ASP A 32 17.78 5.35 8.27
C ASP A 32 16.37 5.64 8.80
N GLU A 33 15.33 5.02 8.21
CA GLU A 33 13.95 5.24 8.59
C GLU A 33 13.40 4.07 9.43
N GLN A 34 12.51 4.39 10.35
CA GLN A 34 11.74 3.36 11.05
C GLN A 34 10.49 3.02 10.24
N VAL A 35 10.39 1.78 9.77
CA VAL A 35 9.23 1.33 8.99
C VAL A 35 8.49 0.24 9.75
N GLU A 36 7.18 0.42 9.93
CA GLU A 36 6.27 -0.56 10.51
C GLU A 36 5.23 -0.97 9.46
N VAL A 37 5.15 -2.27 9.17
CA VAL A 37 4.15 -2.83 8.24
C VAL A 37 2.99 -3.38 9.05
N MET A 38 1.76 -2.99 8.68
CA MET A 38 0.51 -3.45 9.27
C MET A 38 -0.37 -4.08 8.21
N VAL A 39 -0.60 -5.39 8.30
CA VAL A 39 -1.59 -6.08 7.46
C VAL A 39 -2.93 -6.12 8.19
N VAL A 40 -4.00 -5.71 7.52
CA VAL A 40 -5.36 -5.79 8.05
C VAL A 40 -6.11 -6.91 7.35
N LEU A 41 -6.31 -8.02 8.06
CA LEU A 41 -7.00 -9.20 7.58
C LEU A 41 -8.52 -9.02 7.74
N ASP A 42 -9.20 -8.61 6.67
CA ASP A 42 -10.65 -8.37 6.69
C ASP A 42 -11.41 -9.60 6.21
N SER A 43 -12.06 -10.29 7.14
CA SER A 43 -12.91 -11.47 6.85
C SER A 43 -12.17 -12.57 6.09
N CYS A 44 -10.89 -12.78 6.38
CA CYS A 44 -10.07 -13.81 5.71
C CYS A 44 -10.45 -15.21 6.22
N THR A 45 -10.58 -16.16 5.29
CA THR A 45 -10.85 -17.58 5.55
C THR A 45 -9.80 -18.52 4.97
N ASP A 46 -8.82 -17.97 4.25
CA ASP A 46 -7.71 -18.67 3.59
C ASP A 46 -6.42 -18.66 4.44
N GLN A 47 -5.27 -18.93 3.83
CA GLN A 47 -3.97 -18.96 4.49
C GLN A 47 -3.32 -17.58 4.70
N SER A 48 -4.00 -16.46 4.40
CA SER A 48 -3.44 -15.10 4.52
C SER A 48 -2.86 -14.85 5.92
N ARG A 49 -3.55 -15.29 6.99
CA ARG A 49 -3.06 -15.17 8.37
C ARG A 49 -1.72 -15.90 8.59
N SER A 50 -1.61 -17.14 8.13
CA SER A 50 -0.39 -17.94 8.27
C SER A 50 0.80 -17.32 7.54
N ILE A 51 0.52 -16.66 6.41
CA ILE A 51 1.51 -15.95 5.59
C ILE A 51 2.05 -14.75 6.37
N VAL A 52 1.18 -13.90 6.89
CA VAL A 52 1.57 -12.70 7.68
C VAL A 52 2.43 -13.10 8.87
N GLN A 53 2.06 -14.16 9.59
CA GLN A 53 2.84 -14.68 10.71
C GLN A 53 4.25 -15.12 10.30
N ARG A 54 4.40 -15.77 9.14
CA ARG A 54 5.71 -16.19 8.61
C ARG A 54 6.61 -15.01 8.26
N TYR A 55 6.04 -13.92 7.74
CA TYR A 55 6.79 -12.71 7.41
C TYR A 55 7.14 -11.87 8.63
N GLY A 56 6.55 -12.16 9.80
CA GLY A 56 6.85 -11.47 11.05
C GLY A 56 6.41 -10.00 11.08
N VAL A 57 5.46 -9.61 10.21
CA VAL A 57 4.89 -8.27 10.18
C VAL A 57 3.71 -8.15 11.16
N SER A 58 3.42 -6.94 11.62
CA SER A 58 2.25 -6.67 12.47
C SER A 58 0.95 -6.89 11.69
N TRP A 59 -0.08 -7.38 12.36
CA TRP A 59 -1.39 -7.60 11.73
C TRP A 59 -2.55 -7.45 12.73
N ILE A 60 -3.72 -7.12 12.20
CA ILE A 60 -5.01 -7.09 12.92
C ILE A 60 -6.08 -7.77 12.07
N GLU A 61 -7.09 -8.35 12.75
CA GLU A 61 -8.26 -8.94 12.11
C GLU A 61 -9.48 -8.05 12.28
N CYS A 62 -10.31 -8.00 11.24
CA CYS A 62 -11.62 -7.36 11.28
C CYS A 62 -12.62 -8.10 10.38
N ASN A 63 -13.89 -7.72 10.48
CA ASN A 63 -14.97 -8.31 9.70
C ASN A 63 -15.84 -7.20 9.11
N TYR A 64 -15.22 -6.27 8.38
CA TYR A 64 -15.92 -5.15 7.79
C TYR A 64 -16.43 -5.42 6.38
N ALA A 65 -15.82 -6.38 5.66
CA ALA A 65 -16.04 -6.62 4.24
C ALA A 65 -15.97 -5.29 3.44
N CYS A 66 -15.03 -4.43 3.82
CA CYS A 66 -14.90 -3.08 3.27
C CYS A 66 -13.44 -2.62 3.34
N VAL A 67 -12.77 -2.55 2.20
CA VAL A 67 -11.34 -2.20 2.09
C VAL A 67 -11.03 -0.84 2.70
N GLY A 68 -11.92 0.16 2.55
CA GLY A 68 -11.73 1.49 3.12
C GLY A 68 -11.72 1.47 4.66
N LYS A 69 -12.65 0.72 5.27
CA LYS A 69 -12.69 0.56 6.74
C LYS A 69 -11.51 -0.25 7.27
N ALA A 70 -11.11 -1.28 6.55
CA ALA A 70 -9.93 -2.07 6.91
C ALA A 70 -8.67 -1.20 6.85
N ARG A 71 -8.50 -0.41 5.78
CA ARG A 71 -7.40 0.53 5.64
C ARG A 71 -7.38 1.58 6.75
N ASP A 72 -8.52 2.20 7.07
CA ASP A 72 -8.65 3.17 8.17
C ASP A 72 -8.25 2.56 9.51
N LEU A 73 -8.67 1.33 9.81
CA LEU A 73 -8.28 0.62 11.05
C LEU A 73 -6.75 0.49 11.15
N GLY A 74 -6.09 0.03 10.09
CA GLY A 74 -4.64 -0.12 10.05
C GLY A 74 -3.90 1.22 10.17
N ILE A 75 -4.38 2.26 9.48
CA ILE A 75 -3.83 3.61 9.54
C ILE A 75 -3.89 4.16 10.97
N ARG A 76 -5.06 4.09 11.63
CA ARG A 76 -5.22 4.56 13.01
C ARG A 76 -4.31 3.83 13.97
N GLN A 77 -4.16 2.51 13.81
CA GLN A 77 -3.24 1.74 14.64
C GLN A 77 -1.78 2.18 14.43
N LEU A 78 -1.35 2.38 13.19
CA LEU A 78 -0.01 2.87 12.88
C LEU A 78 0.26 4.27 13.44
N ILE A 79 -0.73 5.17 13.38
CA ILE A 79 -0.64 6.51 13.99
C ILE A 79 -0.52 6.39 15.52
N GLN A 80 -1.30 5.54 16.17
CA GLN A 80 -1.19 5.28 17.60
C GLN A 80 0.19 4.72 17.98
N ASN A 81 0.79 3.93 17.11
CA ASN A 81 2.17 3.44 17.25
C ASN A 81 3.23 4.52 16.95
N GLY A 82 2.83 5.74 16.59
CA GLY A 82 3.71 6.88 16.38
C GLY A 82 4.18 7.08 14.94
N ALA A 83 3.54 6.45 13.94
CA ALA A 83 3.83 6.74 12.54
C ALA A 83 3.48 8.20 12.20
N THR A 84 4.39 8.89 11.53
CA THR A 84 4.21 10.28 11.07
C THR A 84 3.92 10.38 9.58
N TRP A 85 4.24 9.33 8.84
CA TRP A 85 3.95 9.15 7.42
C TRP A 85 3.29 7.80 7.18
N LEU A 86 2.24 7.77 6.37
CA LEU A 86 1.47 6.56 6.04
C LEU A 86 1.62 6.26 4.55
N ALA A 87 1.91 5.02 4.21
CA ALA A 87 2.00 4.54 2.84
C ALA A 87 1.00 3.38 2.65
N CYS A 88 0.09 3.52 1.69
CA CYS A 88 -0.94 2.53 1.39
C CYS A 88 -0.58 1.74 0.14
N THR A 89 -0.71 0.42 0.22
CA THR A 89 -0.69 -0.48 -0.93
C THR A 89 -1.74 -1.57 -0.74
N ASP A 90 -2.10 -2.29 -1.80
CA ASP A 90 -3.06 -3.39 -1.73
C ASP A 90 -2.31 -4.74 -1.67
N ALA A 91 -2.95 -5.78 -1.11
CA ALA A 91 -2.31 -7.08 -0.88
C ALA A 91 -1.99 -7.85 -2.16
N ASP A 92 -2.61 -7.48 -3.29
CA ASP A 92 -2.37 -8.00 -4.63
C ASP A 92 -1.39 -7.14 -5.47
N SER A 93 -0.77 -6.14 -4.84
CA SER A 93 0.15 -5.22 -5.48
C SER A 93 1.61 -5.52 -5.13
N VAL A 94 2.51 -5.27 -6.08
CA VAL A 94 3.97 -5.34 -5.91
C VAL A 94 4.53 -3.94 -6.02
N VAL A 95 5.16 -3.44 -4.97
CA VAL A 95 5.74 -2.09 -4.94
C VAL A 95 7.15 -2.08 -5.54
N SER A 96 7.55 -0.95 -6.12
CA SER A 96 8.93 -0.76 -6.58
C SER A 96 9.92 -0.77 -5.40
N PRO A 97 11.15 -1.28 -5.58
CA PRO A 97 12.19 -1.17 -4.55
C PRO A 97 12.47 0.26 -4.09
N ASP A 98 12.26 1.25 -4.94
CA ASP A 98 12.42 2.68 -4.61
C ASP A 98 11.14 3.34 -4.08
N TRP A 99 10.06 2.59 -3.87
CA TRP A 99 8.74 3.12 -3.51
C TRP A 99 8.77 4.03 -2.27
N LEU A 100 9.33 3.57 -1.16
CA LEU A 100 9.44 4.37 0.06
C LEU A 100 10.47 5.50 -0.09
N ARG A 101 11.58 5.23 -0.75
CA ARG A 101 12.62 6.24 -1.01
C ARG A 101 12.08 7.42 -1.82
N CYS A 102 11.30 7.16 -2.86
CA CYS A 102 10.66 8.22 -3.65
C CYS A 102 9.76 9.10 -2.78
N GLN A 103 8.98 8.52 -1.86
CA GLN A 103 8.12 9.28 -0.95
C GLN A 103 8.93 10.20 -0.03
N ILE A 104 10.05 9.72 0.50
CA ILE A 104 10.94 10.50 1.37
C ILE A 104 11.55 11.68 0.60
N LEU A 105 11.97 11.48 -0.66
CA LEU A 105 12.56 12.52 -1.50
C LEU A 105 11.59 13.66 -1.84
N HIS A 106 10.29 13.43 -1.78
CA HIS A 106 9.26 14.44 -2.04
C HIS A 106 8.78 15.16 -0.77
N GLN A 107 9.43 14.95 0.37
CA GLN A 107 9.13 15.70 1.59
C GLN A 107 9.72 17.13 1.53
N PRO A 108 9.08 18.14 2.12
CA PRO A 108 7.81 18.07 2.86
C PRO A 108 6.60 18.17 1.93
N THR A 109 5.66 17.26 2.08
CA THR A 109 4.35 17.28 1.39
C THR A 109 3.30 16.63 2.27
N ASP A 110 2.03 16.98 2.08
CA ASP A 110 0.92 16.38 2.84
C ASP A 110 0.46 15.04 2.27
N ALA A 111 0.51 14.87 0.95
CA ALA A 111 0.12 13.63 0.29
C ALA A 111 0.88 13.40 -1.03
N ILE A 112 1.03 12.14 -1.39
CA ILE A 112 1.60 11.69 -2.66
C ILE A 112 0.66 10.64 -3.24
N CYS A 113 0.20 10.88 -4.48
CA CYS A 113 -0.56 9.91 -5.27
C CYS A 113 0.39 9.32 -6.33
N GLY A 114 0.72 8.05 -6.19
CA GLY A 114 1.53 7.35 -7.17
C GLY A 114 0.69 6.66 -8.24
N ILE A 115 1.36 6.21 -9.29
CA ILE A 115 0.75 5.44 -10.38
C ILE A 115 0.65 3.97 -10.01
N VAL A 116 -0.28 3.26 -10.64
CA VAL A 116 -0.44 1.80 -10.56
C VAL A 116 -0.49 1.24 -11.97
N THR A 117 0.41 0.32 -12.30
CA THR A 117 0.41 -0.39 -13.59
C THR A 117 -0.23 -1.77 -13.44
N LEU A 118 -0.90 -2.25 -14.48
CA LEU A 118 -1.47 -3.60 -14.49
C LEU A 118 -0.46 -4.58 -15.10
N ASP A 119 -0.04 -5.57 -14.34
CA ASP A 119 0.88 -6.63 -14.83
C ASP A 119 0.26 -7.45 -15.97
N ASP A 120 -1.06 -7.60 -15.98
CA ASP A 120 -1.81 -8.35 -16.98
C ASP A 120 -2.18 -7.56 -18.24
N LEU A 121 -1.62 -6.35 -18.44
CA LEU A 121 -1.85 -5.59 -19.68
C LEU A 121 -1.55 -6.42 -20.95
N ILE A 122 -0.54 -7.29 -20.89
CA ILE A 122 -0.13 -8.16 -21.99
C ILE A 122 -1.24 -9.20 -22.34
N ARG A 123 -2.09 -9.58 -21.39
CA ARG A 123 -3.19 -10.54 -21.60
C ARG A 123 -4.44 -9.89 -22.19
N LEU A 124 -4.52 -8.56 -22.19
CA LEU A 124 -5.62 -7.85 -22.80
C LEU A 124 -5.47 -7.77 -24.33
N SER A 125 -6.59 -7.73 -25.05
CA SER A 125 -6.54 -7.46 -26.50
C SER A 125 -5.88 -6.10 -26.78
N VAL A 126 -5.19 -5.98 -27.91
CA VAL A 126 -4.47 -4.75 -28.32
C VAL A 126 -5.36 -3.50 -28.23
N MET A 127 -6.64 -3.64 -28.55
CA MET A 127 -7.60 -2.54 -28.49
C MET A 127 -7.88 -2.10 -27.04
N LYS A 128 -7.99 -3.05 -26.10
CA LYS A 128 -8.16 -2.76 -24.66
C LYS A 128 -6.90 -2.16 -24.06
N GLN A 129 -5.72 -2.66 -24.43
CA GLN A 129 -4.44 -2.08 -24.03
C GLN A 129 -4.33 -0.62 -24.47
N LYS A 130 -4.60 -0.32 -25.74
CA LYS A 130 -4.58 1.04 -26.27
C LYS A 130 -5.57 1.95 -25.56
N LYS A 131 -6.79 1.47 -25.28
CA LYS A 131 -7.80 2.24 -24.57
C LYS A 131 -7.35 2.52 -23.12
N TYR A 132 -6.77 1.55 -22.41
CA TYR A 132 -6.23 1.74 -21.07
C TYR A 132 -5.12 2.78 -21.09
N LEU A 133 -4.10 2.60 -21.93
CA LEU A 133 -2.95 3.49 -22.02
C LEU A 133 -3.31 4.91 -22.50
N SER A 134 -4.39 5.08 -23.26
CA SER A 134 -4.85 6.41 -23.71
C SER A 134 -5.54 7.21 -22.59
N HIS A 135 -6.04 6.54 -21.55
CA HIS A 135 -6.70 7.18 -20.41
C HIS A 135 -5.79 7.23 -19.16
N TYR A 136 -4.76 6.41 -19.13
CA TYR A 136 -3.82 6.35 -18.01
C TYR A 136 -2.63 7.28 -18.30
N GLN A 137 -2.47 8.30 -17.46
CA GLN A 137 -1.39 9.27 -17.59
C GLN A 137 -0.33 9.00 -16.53
N ASP A 138 0.84 8.54 -16.96
CA ASP A 138 2.05 8.42 -16.15
C ASP A 138 2.85 9.73 -16.27
N CYS A 139 2.39 10.76 -15.58
CA CYS A 139 3.02 12.07 -15.56
C CYS A 139 2.77 12.77 -14.21
N MET A 140 3.59 13.77 -13.90
CA MET A 140 3.35 14.64 -12.76
C MET A 140 1.98 15.34 -12.91
N ASP A 141 1.32 15.57 -11.79
CA ASP A 141 -0.02 16.18 -11.71
C ASP A 141 -1.14 15.36 -12.37
N HIS A 142 -0.99 14.03 -12.44
CA HIS A 142 -2.07 13.16 -12.91
C HIS A 142 -3.27 13.21 -11.96
N HIS A 143 -4.47 12.95 -12.49
CA HIS A 143 -5.72 12.96 -11.73
C HIS A 143 -6.09 11.60 -11.09
N HIS A 144 -5.21 10.61 -11.17
CA HIS A 144 -5.47 9.28 -10.62
C HIS A 144 -5.16 9.24 -9.12
N ILE A 145 -6.11 8.76 -8.32
CA ILE A 145 -5.93 8.48 -6.88
C ILE A 145 -6.23 7.02 -6.66
N HIS A 146 -5.18 6.23 -6.40
CA HIS A 146 -5.29 4.80 -6.17
C HIS A 146 -4.93 4.47 -4.73
N GLY A 147 -5.83 3.80 -4.01
CA GLY A 147 -5.55 3.31 -2.66
C GLY A 147 -4.35 2.37 -2.59
N ALA A 148 -4.03 1.71 -3.72
CA ALA A 148 -2.85 0.85 -3.88
C ALA A 148 -1.51 1.61 -3.95
N ASN A 149 -1.51 2.94 -4.13
CA ASN A 149 -0.31 3.77 -4.13
C ASN A 149 -0.63 5.20 -3.70
N LEU A 150 -1.10 5.33 -2.46
CA LEU A 150 -1.44 6.60 -1.83
C LEU A 150 -0.66 6.73 -0.53
N SER A 151 0.00 7.86 -0.34
CA SER A 151 0.76 8.14 0.88
C SER A 151 0.44 9.54 1.39
N PHE A 152 0.49 9.73 2.70
CA PHE A 152 0.15 11.02 3.32
C PHE A 152 0.73 11.15 4.72
N SER A 153 0.81 12.39 5.20
CA SER A 153 1.20 12.66 6.57
C SER A 153 0.09 12.25 7.55
N ALA A 154 0.47 11.76 8.72
CA ALA A 154 -0.48 11.47 9.80
C ALA A 154 -1.30 12.72 10.18
N ALA A 155 -0.67 13.91 10.12
CA ALA A 155 -1.34 15.17 10.40
C ALA A 155 -2.45 15.47 9.39
N ALA A 156 -2.19 15.32 8.08
CA ALA A 156 -3.19 15.51 7.05
C ALA A 156 -4.36 14.51 7.19
N TYR A 157 -4.05 13.23 7.46
CA TYR A 157 -5.08 12.22 7.67
C TYR A 157 -6.00 12.57 8.84
N MET A 158 -5.45 13.01 9.97
CA MET A 158 -6.23 13.38 11.15
C MET A 158 -7.11 14.62 10.97
N GLN A 159 -6.85 15.45 9.95
CA GLN A 159 -7.67 16.61 9.61
C GLN A 159 -8.90 16.24 8.76
N VAL A 160 -8.78 15.23 7.90
CA VAL A 160 -9.82 14.91 6.88
C VAL A 160 -10.50 13.57 7.10
N GLY A 161 -9.89 12.67 7.85
CA GLY A 161 -10.24 11.29 7.98
C GLY A 161 -10.82 10.66 8.99
#